data_48483c41d894f5cd3de733692054aa60
#
_entry.id   48483c41d894f5cd3de733692054aa60
#
_cell.length_a   1.000
_cell.length_b   1.000
_cell.length_c   1.000
_cell.angle_alpha   90.00
_cell.angle_beta   90.00
_cell.angle_gamma   90.00
#
_symmetry.space_group_name_H-M   'P 1'
#
loop_
_entity.id
_entity.type
_entity.pdbx_description
1 polymer ?
#
loop_
_entity_poly.entity_id
_entity_poly.type
_entity_poly.pdbx_seq_one_letter_code
_entity_poly.pdbx_strand_id
1 'polypeptide(L)'
;YNCKNGYLINKPVSIENNLDKNIGAVADFAKSIDTPTTVMLVPSTGYIVDDVLPTFHDKYNDDEDISKISSTLSKDKIGFVDLRERFKSEYKNGSQLYYKTDHHWTTKGAYTGYQELCKALGITPIDDSTLKKDSYPDFYGTTYSSSGFWLTPPDNIEIWNNPKNSDRNISVKITEGANIKTSGSMYFTDHLKEDDKYPVFIDGNHALTEITNTNAKNGTILLIKDSFSHSLAPFLAENYSKVVLVDLRYYKESVSDLVTTYNPEQVVVLYGIDNLATDTDIVLSLIHISEPTRHA
;
A
#
# COMPACT_ATOMS: atom_id res chain seq x y z
N TYR A 1 -17.75 -7.96 -10.38
CA TYR A 1 -19.18 -7.78 -10.09
C TYR A 1 -19.60 -6.34 -10.35
N ASN A 2 -20.77 -6.18 -10.98
CA ASN A 2 -21.48 -4.90 -10.99
C ASN A 2 -22.41 -4.87 -9.77
N CYS A 3 -22.12 -3.98 -8.83
CA CYS A 3 -22.72 -3.98 -7.50
C CYS A 3 -23.66 -2.80 -7.30
N LYS A 4 -24.41 -2.78 -6.18
CA LYS A 4 -25.24 -1.63 -5.81
C LYS A 4 -24.37 -0.38 -5.59
N ASN A 5 -25.01 0.79 -5.60
CA ASN A 5 -24.40 2.09 -5.32
C ASN A 5 -23.23 2.45 -6.26
N GLY A 6 -23.16 1.82 -7.45
CA GLY A 6 -22.12 2.09 -8.46
C GLY A 6 -20.77 1.43 -8.19
N TYR A 7 -20.68 0.47 -7.26
CA TYR A 7 -19.43 -0.27 -7.04
C TYR A 7 -19.18 -1.30 -8.15
N LEU A 8 -17.96 -1.33 -8.64
CA LEU A 8 -17.39 -2.42 -9.43
C LEU A 8 -16.37 -3.14 -8.54
N ILE A 9 -16.61 -4.42 -8.28
CA ILE A 9 -15.81 -5.19 -7.32
C ILE A 9 -15.23 -6.42 -8.00
N ASN A 10 -13.93 -6.65 -7.85
CA ASN A 10 -13.27 -7.84 -8.33
C ASN A 10 -13.81 -9.08 -7.62
N LYS A 11 -13.84 -10.22 -8.30
CA LYS A 11 -14.10 -11.50 -7.65
C LYS A 11 -13.00 -11.83 -6.67
N PRO A 12 -13.30 -12.56 -5.58
CA PRO A 12 -12.26 -13.03 -4.68
C PRO A 12 -11.27 -13.93 -5.42
N VAL A 13 -10.00 -13.83 -5.05
CA VAL A 13 -8.94 -14.65 -5.62
C VAL A 13 -8.85 -15.96 -4.85
N SER A 14 -8.89 -17.08 -5.57
CA SER A 14 -8.78 -18.44 -5.01
C SER A 14 -7.39 -19.03 -5.32
N ILE A 15 -6.36 -18.60 -4.60
CA ILE A 15 -4.99 -19.11 -4.78
C ILE A 15 -4.35 -19.36 -3.42
N GLU A 16 -4.86 -20.35 -2.69
CA GLU A 16 -4.37 -20.73 -1.36
C GLU A 16 -2.85 -21.03 -1.31
N ASN A 17 -2.32 -21.65 -2.35
CA ASN A 17 -0.92 -22.08 -2.36
C ASN A 17 0.10 -20.94 -2.43
N ASN A 18 -0.21 -19.80 -3.05
CA ASN A 18 0.72 -18.68 -3.14
C ASN A 18 0.71 -17.84 -1.87
N LEU A 19 -0.44 -17.68 -1.22
CA LEU A 19 -0.55 -16.92 0.01
C LEU A 19 0.37 -17.47 1.10
N ASP A 20 0.33 -18.78 1.36
CA ASP A 20 1.17 -19.44 2.36
C ASP A 20 2.68 -19.32 2.02
N LYS A 21 3.03 -19.47 0.73
CA LYS A 21 4.41 -19.32 0.27
C LYS A 21 4.92 -17.91 0.46
N ASN A 22 4.10 -16.93 0.08
CA ASN A 22 4.46 -15.51 0.16
C ASN A 22 4.60 -15.06 1.62
N ILE A 23 3.68 -15.47 2.50
CA ILE A 23 3.82 -15.19 3.95
C ILE A 23 5.01 -15.90 4.56
N GLY A 24 5.30 -17.14 4.15
CA GLY A 24 6.50 -17.84 4.56
C GLY A 24 7.77 -17.08 4.18
N ALA A 25 7.87 -16.62 2.93
CA ALA A 25 9.01 -15.82 2.46
C ALA A 25 9.15 -14.49 3.22
N VAL A 26 8.03 -13.80 3.49
CA VAL A 26 8.03 -12.58 4.31
C VAL A 26 8.51 -12.85 5.73
N ALA A 27 8.06 -13.94 6.35
CA ALA A 27 8.48 -14.32 7.70
C ALA A 27 9.97 -14.70 7.75
N ASP A 28 10.47 -15.42 6.76
CA ASP A 28 11.88 -15.77 6.67
C ASP A 28 12.78 -14.57 6.42
N PHE A 29 12.35 -13.65 5.55
CA PHE A 29 13.04 -12.38 5.36
C PHE A 29 13.08 -11.57 6.65
N ALA A 30 11.96 -11.40 7.34
CA ALA A 30 11.88 -10.65 8.60
C ALA A 30 12.80 -11.23 9.69
N LYS A 31 12.97 -12.56 9.72
CA LYS A 31 13.91 -13.24 10.64
C LYS A 31 15.37 -13.07 10.23
N SER A 32 15.65 -12.81 8.96
CA SER A 32 17.02 -12.65 8.43
C SER A 32 17.63 -11.27 8.66
N ILE A 33 16.82 -10.31 9.07
CA ILE A 33 17.25 -8.92 9.34
C ILE A 33 17.04 -8.56 10.82
N ASP A 34 17.88 -7.66 11.35
CA ASP A 34 17.76 -7.19 12.73
C ASP A 34 16.69 -6.11 12.91
N THR A 35 16.24 -5.49 11.81
CA THR A 35 15.25 -4.40 11.83
C THR A 35 13.86 -4.93 12.16
N PRO A 36 13.14 -4.32 13.12
CA PRO A 36 11.75 -4.69 13.40
C PRO A 36 10.88 -4.65 12.13
N THR A 37 10.10 -5.71 11.92
CA THR A 37 9.26 -5.85 10.75
C THR A 37 7.79 -5.94 11.15
N THR A 38 6.95 -5.21 10.43
CA THR A 38 5.49 -5.21 10.59
C THR A 38 4.84 -5.51 9.24
N VAL A 39 3.88 -6.41 9.22
CA VAL A 39 3.04 -6.72 8.06
C VAL A 39 1.71 -6.02 8.20
N MET A 40 1.26 -5.34 7.18
CA MET A 40 -0.04 -4.70 7.09
C MET A 40 -0.77 -5.21 5.85
N LEU A 41 -1.95 -5.78 6.03
CA LEU A 41 -2.77 -6.26 4.93
C LEU A 41 -4.03 -5.41 4.78
N VAL A 42 -4.27 -4.99 3.53
CA VAL A 42 -5.50 -4.28 3.18
C VAL A 42 -6.54 -5.33 2.79
N PRO A 43 -7.69 -5.39 3.48
CA PRO A 43 -8.75 -6.34 3.16
C PRO A 43 -9.33 -6.11 1.76
N SER A 44 -9.91 -7.17 1.18
CA SER A 44 -10.61 -7.09 -0.11
C SER A 44 -11.79 -6.11 -0.03
N THR A 45 -12.01 -5.35 -1.11
CA THR A 45 -13.15 -4.42 -1.18
C THR A 45 -14.46 -5.14 -0.90
N GLY A 46 -14.71 -6.31 -1.54
CA GLY A 46 -15.95 -7.04 -1.37
C GLY A 46 -16.16 -7.64 0.02
N TYR A 47 -15.10 -7.81 0.81
CA TYR A 47 -15.20 -8.21 2.21
C TYR A 47 -15.66 -7.07 3.12
N ILE A 48 -15.26 -5.83 2.82
CA ILE A 48 -15.61 -4.66 3.64
C ILE A 48 -16.97 -4.09 3.26
N VAL A 49 -17.30 -4.03 1.97
CA VAL A 49 -18.54 -3.42 1.46
C VAL A 49 -19.54 -4.51 1.00
N ASP A 50 -19.68 -5.57 1.79
CA ASP A 50 -20.40 -6.79 1.46
C ASP A 50 -21.89 -6.59 1.15
N ASP A 51 -22.53 -5.57 1.72
CA ASP A 51 -23.94 -5.21 1.54
C ASP A 51 -24.28 -4.68 0.12
N VAL A 52 -23.27 -4.25 -0.65
CA VAL A 52 -23.46 -3.82 -2.04
C VAL A 52 -23.33 -4.95 -3.06
N LEU A 53 -22.81 -6.11 -2.66
CA LEU A 53 -22.60 -7.26 -3.54
C LEU A 53 -23.92 -7.82 -4.10
N PRO A 54 -23.92 -8.44 -5.29
CA PRO A 54 -25.09 -9.14 -5.82
C PRO A 54 -25.45 -10.34 -4.95
N THR A 55 -26.71 -10.79 -4.99
CA THR A 55 -27.23 -11.90 -4.16
C THR A 55 -26.42 -13.20 -4.33
N PHE A 56 -25.91 -13.44 -5.53
CA PHE A 56 -25.07 -14.61 -5.83
C PHE A 56 -23.66 -14.13 -6.17
N HIS A 57 -22.78 -14.14 -5.19
CA HIS A 57 -21.36 -13.81 -5.33
C HIS A 57 -20.50 -14.89 -4.67
N ASP A 58 -19.26 -15.00 -5.08
CA ASP A 58 -18.30 -15.90 -4.45
C ASP A 58 -17.92 -15.35 -3.06
N LYS A 59 -17.66 -16.25 -2.09
CA LYS A 59 -17.29 -15.87 -0.71
C LYS A 59 -15.90 -15.26 -0.69
N TYR A 60 -15.74 -14.13 0.00
CA TYR A 60 -14.45 -13.57 0.37
C TYR A 60 -13.95 -14.24 1.66
N ASN A 61 -12.72 -14.75 1.65
CA ASN A 61 -12.16 -15.55 2.76
C ASN A 61 -11.24 -14.73 3.68
N ASP A 62 -11.31 -13.39 3.62
CA ASP A 62 -10.44 -12.48 4.39
C ASP A 62 -10.40 -12.82 5.89
N ASP A 63 -11.50 -13.25 6.50
CA ASP A 63 -11.51 -13.61 7.93
C ASP A 63 -10.63 -14.83 8.22
N GLU A 64 -10.67 -15.83 7.37
CA GLU A 64 -9.91 -17.07 7.52
C GLU A 64 -8.44 -16.82 7.18
N ASP A 65 -8.19 -16.17 6.06
CA ASP A 65 -6.84 -15.95 5.53
C ASP A 65 -6.05 -14.97 6.41
N ILE A 66 -6.60 -13.82 6.77
CA ILE A 66 -5.95 -12.83 7.63
C ILE A 66 -5.71 -13.38 9.03
N SER A 67 -6.65 -14.16 9.58
CA SER A 67 -6.47 -14.79 10.90
C SER A 67 -5.36 -15.83 10.88
N LYS A 68 -5.25 -16.63 9.82
CA LYS A 68 -4.17 -17.60 9.61
C LYS A 68 -2.81 -16.89 9.50
N ILE A 69 -2.73 -15.82 8.71
CA ILE A 69 -1.53 -15.01 8.52
C ILE A 69 -1.10 -14.38 9.86
N SER A 70 -2.00 -13.72 10.57
CA SER A 70 -1.73 -13.12 11.87
C SER A 70 -1.17 -14.14 12.87
N SER A 71 -1.77 -15.34 12.90
CA SER A 71 -1.31 -16.44 13.76
C SER A 71 0.09 -16.93 13.39
N THR A 72 0.42 -16.96 12.10
CA THR A 72 1.73 -17.36 11.61
C THR A 72 2.81 -16.33 11.99
N LEU A 73 2.55 -15.05 11.72
CA LEU A 73 3.48 -13.96 12.00
C LEU A 73 3.73 -13.77 13.51
N SER A 74 2.71 -13.98 14.34
CA SER A 74 2.82 -13.87 15.81
C SER A 74 3.82 -14.88 16.40
N LYS A 75 3.96 -16.08 15.82
CA LYS A 75 4.93 -17.10 16.27
C LYS A 75 6.36 -16.62 16.11
N ASP A 76 6.61 -15.82 15.07
CA ASP A 76 7.93 -15.28 14.74
C ASP A 76 8.16 -13.87 15.31
N LYS A 77 7.22 -13.37 16.13
CA LYS A 77 7.25 -12.02 16.75
C LYS A 77 7.29 -10.88 15.72
N ILE A 78 6.72 -11.10 14.54
CA ILE A 78 6.56 -10.09 13.50
C ILE A 78 5.30 -9.30 13.80
N GLY A 79 5.38 -7.96 13.75
CA GLY A 79 4.22 -7.09 13.95
C GLY A 79 3.15 -7.31 12.88
N PHE A 80 1.88 -7.17 13.26
CA PHE A 80 0.77 -7.32 12.31
C PHE A 80 -0.29 -6.23 12.54
N VAL A 81 -0.71 -5.58 11.45
CA VAL A 81 -1.79 -4.60 11.44
C VAL A 81 -3.00 -5.21 10.76
N ASP A 82 -4.04 -5.47 11.54
CA ASP A 82 -5.33 -5.97 11.07
C ASP A 82 -6.31 -4.82 10.90
N LEU A 83 -6.72 -4.55 9.67
CA LEU A 83 -7.61 -3.45 9.33
C LEU A 83 -9.10 -3.82 9.33
N ARG A 84 -9.46 -5.11 9.44
CA ARG A 84 -10.83 -5.60 9.22
C ARG A 84 -11.86 -4.90 10.07
N GLU A 85 -11.68 -4.91 11.39
CA GLU A 85 -12.65 -4.32 12.32
C GLU A 85 -12.73 -2.79 12.16
N ARG A 86 -11.58 -2.13 12.02
CA ARG A 86 -11.55 -0.68 11.83
C ARG A 86 -12.25 -0.28 10.54
N PHE A 87 -11.99 -0.98 9.45
CA PHE A 87 -12.58 -0.67 8.14
C PHE A 87 -14.08 -0.95 8.11
N LYS A 88 -14.53 -2.08 8.66
CA LYS A 88 -15.97 -2.38 8.79
C LYS A 88 -16.69 -1.33 9.63
N SER A 89 -16.09 -0.88 10.74
CA SER A 89 -16.66 0.16 11.57
C SER A 89 -16.78 1.50 10.85
N GLU A 90 -15.72 1.95 10.18
CA GLU A 90 -15.72 3.21 9.41
C GLU A 90 -16.73 3.16 8.25
N TYR A 91 -16.79 2.04 7.53
CA TYR A 91 -17.75 1.84 6.44
C TYR A 91 -19.20 1.92 6.95
N LYS A 92 -19.52 1.23 8.05
CA LYS A 92 -20.85 1.29 8.69
C LYS A 92 -21.23 2.70 9.15
N ASN A 93 -20.25 3.53 9.49
CA ASN A 93 -20.42 4.94 9.85
C ASN A 93 -20.52 5.87 8.62
N GLY A 94 -20.57 5.31 7.40
CA GLY A 94 -20.77 6.04 6.16
C GLY A 94 -19.49 6.54 5.47
N SER A 95 -18.30 6.14 5.94
CA SER A 95 -17.05 6.48 5.25
C SER A 95 -16.86 5.65 3.98
N GLN A 96 -16.59 6.30 2.85
CA GLN A 96 -16.17 5.60 1.63
C GLN A 96 -14.66 5.29 1.73
N LEU A 97 -14.33 4.03 2.03
CA LEU A 97 -12.94 3.58 2.22
C LEU A 97 -12.30 3.03 0.95
N TYR A 98 -13.11 2.58 0.00
CA TYR A 98 -12.66 2.10 -1.30
C TYR A 98 -13.30 2.91 -2.42
N TYR A 99 -12.58 3.06 -3.53
CA TYR A 99 -13.16 3.60 -4.74
C TYR A 99 -14.22 2.64 -5.30
N LYS A 100 -15.18 3.19 -6.04
CA LYS A 100 -16.22 2.39 -6.67
C LYS A 100 -15.78 1.84 -8.02
N THR A 101 -14.91 2.56 -8.69
CA THR A 101 -14.43 2.25 -10.05
C THR A 101 -13.01 1.69 -10.08
N ASP A 102 -12.36 1.62 -8.91
CA ASP A 102 -10.99 1.14 -8.76
C ASP A 102 -10.86 0.14 -7.60
N HIS A 103 -9.87 -0.72 -7.64
CA HIS A 103 -9.63 -1.72 -6.60
C HIS A 103 -8.93 -1.16 -5.35
N HIS A 104 -8.39 0.05 -5.42
CA HIS A 104 -7.69 0.66 -4.29
C HIS A 104 -8.66 1.25 -3.26
N TRP A 105 -8.12 1.45 -2.08
CA TRP A 105 -8.75 2.32 -1.09
C TRP A 105 -8.73 3.79 -1.53
N THR A 106 -9.66 4.58 -1.00
CA THR A 106 -9.65 6.03 -1.15
C THR A 106 -8.54 6.66 -0.30
N THR A 107 -8.29 7.94 -0.47
CA THR A 107 -7.39 8.70 0.42
C THR A 107 -7.84 8.62 1.88
N LYS A 108 -9.16 8.61 2.15
CA LYS A 108 -9.72 8.36 3.49
C LYS A 108 -9.39 6.94 3.99
N GLY A 109 -9.50 5.93 3.13
CA GLY A 109 -9.12 4.55 3.46
C GLY A 109 -7.62 4.45 3.78
N ALA A 110 -6.76 5.04 2.93
CA ALA A 110 -5.32 5.09 3.15
C ALA A 110 -4.95 5.80 4.47
N TYR A 111 -5.61 6.93 4.78
CA TYR A 111 -5.41 7.63 6.03
C TYR A 111 -5.86 6.79 7.25
N THR A 112 -6.98 6.08 7.14
CA THR A 112 -7.44 5.17 8.21
C THR A 112 -6.43 4.04 8.43
N GLY A 113 -5.90 3.46 7.35
CA GLY A 113 -4.83 2.46 7.42
C GLY A 113 -3.54 3.01 8.01
N TYR A 114 -3.14 4.23 7.62
CA TYR A 114 -1.99 4.91 8.20
C TYR A 114 -2.14 5.14 9.71
N GLN A 115 -3.33 5.50 10.21
CA GLN A 115 -3.57 5.64 11.65
C GLN A 115 -3.34 4.32 12.41
N GLU A 116 -3.82 3.19 11.89
CA GLU A 116 -3.60 1.88 12.51
C GLU A 116 -2.12 1.45 12.42
N LEU A 117 -1.44 1.77 11.32
CA LEU A 117 -0.01 1.53 11.20
C LEU A 117 0.78 2.37 12.21
N CYS A 118 0.50 3.66 12.35
CA CYS A 118 1.13 4.52 13.35
C CYS A 118 0.96 3.97 14.77
N LYS A 119 -0.24 3.50 15.11
CA LYS A 119 -0.52 2.87 16.40
C LYS A 119 0.35 1.62 16.63
N ALA A 120 0.51 0.77 15.61
CA ALA A 120 1.36 -0.42 15.69
C ALA A 120 2.85 -0.06 15.83
N LEU A 121 3.30 1.01 15.18
CA LEU A 121 4.68 1.49 15.23
C LEU A 121 4.97 2.40 16.45
N GLY A 122 3.98 2.72 17.27
CA GLY A 122 4.13 3.58 18.44
C GLY A 122 4.41 5.05 18.11
N ILE A 123 3.97 5.53 16.95
CA ILE A 123 4.13 6.91 16.48
C ILE A 123 2.78 7.64 16.42
N THR A 124 2.80 8.96 16.52
CA THR A 124 1.58 9.77 16.45
C THR A 124 1.26 10.10 14.98
N PRO A 125 0.07 9.75 14.48
CA PRO A 125 -0.34 10.13 13.13
C PRO A 125 -0.52 11.64 13.02
N ILE A 126 -0.31 12.19 11.81
CA ILE A 126 -0.66 13.59 11.52
C ILE A 126 -2.18 13.77 11.68
N ASP A 127 -2.59 14.88 12.28
CA ASP A 127 -4.00 15.24 12.40
C ASP A 127 -4.52 15.69 11.01
N ASP A 128 -5.54 15.01 10.50
CA ASP A 128 -6.12 15.29 9.18
C ASP A 128 -6.81 16.65 9.08
N SER A 129 -7.17 17.27 10.22
CA SER A 129 -7.67 18.63 10.28
C SER A 129 -6.62 19.68 9.87
N THR A 130 -5.33 19.32 9.92
CA THR A 130 -4.22 20.18 9.50
C THR A 130 -3.90 20.09 8.01
N LEU A 131 -4.51 19.13 7.30
CA LEU A 131 -4.27 18.87 5.90
C LEU A 131 -5.24 19.66 5.01
N LYS A 132 -4.72 20.19 3.92
CA LYS A 132 -5.55 20.73 2.84
C LYS A 132 -6.07 19.56 2.00
N LYS A 133 -7.38 19.47 1.85
CA LYS A 133 -8.07 18.41 1.11
C LYS A 133 -8.63 18.97 -0.20
N ASP A 134 -8.04 18.58 -1.32
CA ASP A 134 -8.48 18.94 -2.66
C ASP A 134 -9.10 17.71 -3.32
N SER A 135 -10.29 17.86 -3.92
CA SER A 135 -11.04 16.79 -4.58
C SER A 135 -11.09 17.03 -6.09
N TYR A 136 -10.82 15.97 -6.85
CA TYR A 136 -10.77 15.98 -8.32
C TYR A 136 -11.79 14.97 -8.86
N PRO A 137 -12.77 15.41 -9.66
CA PRO A 137 -13.81 14.54 -10.21
C PRO A 137 -13.30 13.69 -11.39
N ASP A 138 -14.21 12.87 -11.91
CA ASP A 138 -14.03 12.08 -13.13
C ASP A 138 -12.86 11.09 -13.06
N PHE A 139 -12.73 10.41 -11.91
CA PHE A 139 -11.78 9.32 -11.75
C PHE A 139 -12.42 7.99 -12.16
N TYR A 140 -11.86 7.36 -13.19
CA TYR A 140 -12.20 6.03 -13.65
C TYR A 140 -10.99 5.11 -13.49
N GLY A 141 -11.03 4.23 -12.50
CA GLY A 141 -9.90 3.37 -12.17
C GLY A 141 -9.85 2.06 -12.97
N THR A 142 -8.94 1.20 -12.54
CA THR A 142 -8.61 -0.04 -13.24
C THR A 142 -9.74 -1.06 -13.26
N THR A 143 -10.59 -1.10 -12.23
CA THR A 143 -11.75 -1.99 -12.20
C THR A 143 -12.79 -1.58 -13.25
N TYR A 144 -13.00 -0.27 -13.42
CA TYR A 144 -13.86 0.24 -14.49
C TYR A 144 -13.30 -0.14 -15.87
N SER A 145 -12.02 0.18 -16.11
CA SER A 145 -11.38 -0.05 -17.40
C SER A 145 -11.39 -1.52 -17.83
N SER A 146 -11.31 -2.45 -16.88
CA SER A 146 -11.31 -3.89 -17.15
C SER A 146 -12.71 -4.52 -17.17
N SER A 147 -13.74 -3.85 -16.64
CA SER A 147 -15.05 -4.43 -16.43
C SER A 147 -15.99 -4.39 -17.62
N GLY A 148 -15.85 -3.41 -18.51
CA GLY A 148 -16.79 -3.12 -19.60
C GLY A 148 -18.13 -2.49 -19.17
N PHE A 149 -18.27 -2.07 -17.89
CA PHE A 149 -19.51 -1.43 -17.38
C PHE A 149 -19.48 0.08 -17.57
N TRP A 150 -19.56 0.54 -18.80
CA TRP A 150 -19.37 1.94 -19.22
C TRP A 150 -20.38 2.96 -18.65
N LEU A 151 -21.48 2.52 -18.06
CA LEU A 151 -22.48 3.39 -17.45
C LEU A 151 -22.25 3.62 -15.94
N THR A 152 -21.15 3.11 -15.39
CA THR A 152 -20.79 3.34 -14.00
C THR A 152 -20.37 4.79 -13.81
N PRO A 153 -20.91 5.53 -12.81
CA PRO A 153 -20.48 6.89 -12.53
C PRO A 153 -19.06 6.93 -12.00
N PRO A 154 -18.28 7.99 -12.26
CA PRO A 154 -16.91 8.13 -11.78
C PRO A 154 -16.84 8.31 -10.27
N ASP A 155 -15.66 8.06 -9.73
CA ASP A 155 -15.25 8.48 -8.39
C ASP A 155 -14.69 9.92 -8.40
N ASN A 156 -14.48 10.44 -7.20
CA ASN A 156 -13.60 11.57 -6.95
C ASN A 156 -12.31 11.06 -6.30
N ILE A 157 -11.16 11.54 -6.78
CA ILE A 157 -9.89 11.30 -6.10
C ILE A 157 -9.51 12.52 -5.26
N GLU A 158 -9.06 12.30 -4.04
CA GLU A 158 -8.68 13.37 -3.13
C GLU A 158 -7.19 13.38 -2.88
N ILE A 159 -6.61 14.58 -2.82
CA ILE A 159 -5.25 14.84 -2.38
C ILE A 159 -5.31 15.55 -1.03
N TRP A 160 -4.74 14.93 0.00
CA TRP A 160 -4.64 15.49 1.35
C TRP A 160 -3.19 15.91 1.60
N ASN A 161 -2.90 17.17 1.36
CA ASN A 161 -1.54 17.69 1.44
C ASN A 161 -1.32 18.57 2.68
N ASN A 162 -0.18 18.40 3.34
CA ASN A 162 0.24 19.32 4.39
C ASN A 162 0.66 20.67 3.77
N PRO A 163 0.02 21.80 4.14
CA PRO A 163 0.36 23.11 3.59
C PRO A 163 1.79 23.57 3.85
N LYS A 164 2.48 22.91 4.80
CA LYS A 164 3.90 23.19 5.12
C LYS A 164 4.87 22.49 4.16
N ASN A 165 4.40 21.54 3.35
CA ASN A 165 5.19 20.83 2.38
C ASN A 165 5.45 21.69 1.13
N SER A 166 6.66 21.67 0.67
CA SER A 166 7.11 22.37 -0.54
C SER A 166 8.36 21.67 -1.10
N ASP A 167 8.82 22.10 -2.27
CA ASP A 167 10.06 21.66 -2.90
C ASP A 167 11.33 21.95 -2.07
N ARG A 168 11.22 22.77 -1.02
CA ARG A 168 12.32 23.06 -0.09
C ARG A 168 12.53 21.97 0.95
N ASN A 169 11.50 21.23 1.30
CA ASN A 169 11.55 20.21 2.33
C ASN A 169 11.12 18.81 1.85
N ILE A 170 10.46 18.71 0.70
CA ILE A 170 10.07 17.46 0.07
C ILE A 170 10.96 17.20 -1.15
N SER A 171 11.47 15.99 -1.23
CA SER A 171 12.13 15.47 -2.43
C SER A 171 11.68 14.03 -2.66
N VAL A 172 11.22 13.74 -3.86
CA VAL A 172 10.91 12.39 -4.33
C VAL A 172 11.94 12.01 -5.37
N LYS A 173 12.58 10.87 -5.18
CA LYS A 173 13.52 10.28 -6.14
C LYS A 173 12.99 8.91 -6.55
N ILE A 174 12.83 8.72 -7.85
CA ILE A 174 12.38 7.48 -8.47
C ILE A 174 13.54 6.88 -9.23
N THR A 175 13.84 5.61 -8.97
CA THR A 175 14.95 4.89 -9.60
C THR A 175 14.42 3.66 -10.34
N GLU A 176 14.71 3.59 -11.65
CA GLU A 176 14.40 2.46 -12.53
C GLU A 176 15.65 2.05 -13.30
N GLY A 177 16.38 1.08 -12.77
CA GLY A 177 17.70 0.72 -13.29
C GLY A 177 18.63 1.94 -13.28
N ALA A 178 19.13 2.35 -14.43
CA ALA A 178 20.01 3.53 -14.57
C ALA A 178 19.25 4.87 -14.66
N ASN A 179 17.93 4.85 -14.79
CA ASN A 179 17.12 6.06 -14.93
C ASN A 179 16.73 6.59 -13.55
N ILE A 180 16.94 7.88 -13.34
CA ILE A 180 16.55 8.58 -12.11
C ILE A 180 15.69 9.79 -12.48
N LYS A 181 14.50 9.86 -11.86
CA LYS A 181 13.58 11.00 -11.93
C LYS A 181 13.49 11.62 -10.54
N THR A 182 13.44 12.95 -10.44
CA THR A 182 13.27 13.66 -9.18
C THR A 182 12.11 14.65 -9.25
N SER A 183 11.45 14.87 -8.10
CA SER A 183 10.35 15.83 -7.95
C SER A 183 10.42 16.49 -6.58
N GLY A 184 10.01 17.75 -6.47
CA GLY A 184 9.78 18.45 -5.20
C GLY A 184 8.39 18.23 -4.62
N SER A 185 7.60 17.31 -5.18
CA SER A 185 6.23 16.98 -4.75
C SER A 185 6.03 15.49 -4.71
N MET A 186 5.24 15.02 -3.73
CA MET A 186 4.75 13.64 -3.65
C MET A 186 3.53 13.40 -4.57
N TYR A 187 2.96 14.47 -5.14
CA TYR A 187 1.77 14.44 -5.99
C TYR A 187 2.13 14.87 -7.41
N PHE A 188 1.94 13.97 -8.36
CA PHE A 188 2.23 14.16 -9.78
C PHE A 188 0.94 14.55 -10.50
N THR A 189 0.59 15.82 -10.42
CA THR A 189 -0.73 16.36 -10.81
C THR A 189 -1.04 16.28 -12.31
N ASP A 190 -0.08 15.97 -13.16
CA ASP A 190 -0.34 15.73 -14.57
C ASP A 190 -1.25 14.52 -14.80
N HIS A 191 -1.17 13.48 -13.95
CA HIS A 191 -2.06 12.32 -13.97
C HIS A 191 -3.54 12.66 -13.68
N LEU A 192 -3.82 13.83 -13.09
CA LEU A 192 -5.21 14.29 -12.89
C LEU A 192 -5.93 14.61 -14.21
N LYS A 193 -5.21 14.71 -15.33
CA LYS A 193 -5.76 14.92 -16.68
C LYS A 193 -6.13 13.61 -17.39
N GLU A 194 -5.74 12.47 -16.82
CA GLU A 194 -5.99 11.12 -17.32
C GLU A 194 -7.28 10.55 -16.70
N ASP A 195 -7.83 9.48 -17.29
CA ASP A 195 -9.00 8.79 -16.74
C ASP A 195 -8.62 8.06 -15.44
N ASP A 196 -7.52 7.31 -15.45
CA ASP A 196 -6.91 6.75 -14.24
C ASP A 196 -6.03 7.79 -13.58
N LYS A 197 -6.56 8.41 -12.53
CA LYS A 197 -5.87 9.46 -11.78
C LYS A 197 -5.04 8.93 -10.62
N TYR A 198 -5.10 7.62 -10.30
CA TYR A 198 -4.43 7.07 -9.12
C TYR A 198 -2.89 7.26 -9.12
N PRO A 199 -2.19 7.25 -10.29
CA PRO A 199 -0.77 7.57 -10.34
C PRO A 199 -0.40 8.99 -9.89
N VAL A 200 -1.37 9.86 -9.57
CA VAL A 200 -1.10 11.16 -8.92
C VAL A 200 -0.29 10.98 -7.64
N PHE A 201 -0.45 9.87 -6.94
CA PHE A 201 0.34 9.50 -5.77
C PHE A 201 1.68 8.91 -6.21
N ILE A 202 2.77 9.61 -5.91
CA ILE A 202 4.18 9.20 -6.12
C ILE A 202 4.52 8.69 -7.54
N ASP A 203 3.79 9.15 -8.56
CA ASP A 203 3.99 8.79 -9.99
C ASP A 203 3.64 7.32 -10.32
N GLY A 204 2.91 6.63 -9.44
CA GLY A 204 2.46 5.26 -9.68
C GLY A 204 3.49 4.17 -9.35
N ASN A 205 3.55 3.12 -10.19
CA ASN A 205 4.39 1.95 -9.94
C ASN A 205 5.83 2.16 -10.42
N HIS A 206 6.79 2.01 -9.49
CA HIS A 206 8.23 2.09 -9.77
C HIS A 206 9.00 1.05 -8.94
N ALA A 207 10.17 0.65 -9.43
CA ALA A 207 11.02 -0.33 -8.74
C ALA A 207 11.44 0.18 -7.35
N LEU A 208 11.93 1.43 -7.28
CA LEU A 208 12.37 2.06 -6.05
C LEU A 208 11.98 3.54 -6.04
N THR A 209 11.27 3.96 -4.99
CA THR A 209 10.91 5.36 -4.75
C THR A 209 11.38 5.78 -3.37
N GLU A 210 12.09 6.89 -3.30
CA GLU A 210 12.57 7.51 -2.06
C GLU A 210 11.85 8.84 -1.86
N ILE A 211 11.15 9.00 -0.74
CA ILE A 211 10.59 10.30 -0.32
C ILE A 211 11.46 10.81 0.82
N THR A 212 11.94 12.05 0.72
CA THR A 212 12.62 12.73 1.81
C THR A 212 11.79 13.92 2.27
N ASN A 213 11.59 14.04 3.58
CA ASN A 213 10.96 15.20 4.22
C ASN A 213 11.84 15.70 5.35
N THR A 214 12.49 16.87 5.15
CA THR A 214 13.39 17.44 6.15
C THR A 214 12.69 18.01 7.39
N ASN A 215 11.36 18.13 7.36
CA ASN A 215 10.55 18.57 8.51
C ASN A 215 10.12 17.41 9.42
N ALA A 216 10.21 16.17 8.95
CA ALA A 216 9.84 14.99 9.74
C ALA A 216 10.90 14.64 10.78
N LYS A 217 10.47 13.98 11.86
CA LYS A 217 11.32 13.79 13.06
C LYS A 217 11.95 12.41 13.17
N ASN A 218 11.26 11.35 12.68
CA ASN A 218 11.81 10.00 12.72
C ASN A 218 12.81 9.78 11.58
N GLY A 219 13.60 8.74 11.65
CA GLY A 219 14.64 8.43 10.66
C GLY A 219 14.07 7.86 9.35
N THR A 220 14.46 6.63 9.02
CA THR A 220 14.06 5.97 7.77
C THR A 220 13.07 4.85 8.03
N ILE A 221 12.04 4.75 7.20
CA ILE A 221 11.15 3.59 7.10
C ILE A 221 11.27 2.97 5.70
N LEU A 222 11.32 1.63 5.61
CA LEU A 222 11.35 0.90 4.35
C LEU A 222 10.05 0.14 4.18
N LEU A 223 9.37 0.34 3.05
CA LEU A 223 8.15 -0.36 2.66
C LEU A 223 8.42 -1.33 1.51
N ILE A 224 8.18 -2.62 1.75
CA ILE A 224 8.02 -3.63 0.70
C ILE A 224 6.53 -3.63 0.37
N LYS A 225 6.18 -3.32 -0.89
CA LYS A 225 4.83 -2.82 -1.14
C LYS A 225 4.22 -3.26 -2.47
N ASP A 226 2.88 -3.16 -2.51
CA ASP A 226 2.12 -3.02 -3.75
C ASP A 226 1.59 -1.59 -3.94
N SER A 227 0.68 -1.39 -4.90
CA SER A 227 0.15 -0.07 -5.25
C SER A 227 -0.76 0.57 -4.18
N PHE A 228 -1.27 -0.19 -3.21
CA PHE A 228 -2.01 0.40 -2.08
C PHE A 228 -1.17 1.41 -1.28
N SER A 229 0.14 1.21 -1.22
CA SER A 229 1.04 2.12 -0.50
C SER A 229 1.15 3.51 -1.11
N HIS A 230 0.78 3.71 -2.37
CA HIS A 230 1.01 4.99 -3.06
C HIS A 230 0.30 6.14 -2.37
N SER A 231 -0.98 5.97 -2.03
CA SER A 231 -1.77 6.99 -1.33
C SER A 231 -1.49 7.05 0.18
N LEU A 232 -0.84 6.04 0.76
CA LEU A 232 -0.43 6.03 2.17
C LEU A 232 0.95 6.67 2.38
N ALA A 233 1.88 6.53 1.44
CA ALA A 233 3.25 7.01 1.56
C ALA A 233 3.37 8.52 1.87
N PRO A 234 2.56 9.42 1.29
CA PRO A 234 2.57 10.83 1.67
C PRO A 234 2.30 11.08 3.16
N PHE A 235 1.42 10.29 3.79
CA PHE A 235 1.16 10.40 5.23
C PHE A 235 2.34 9.90 6.06
N LEU A 236 3.01 8.82 5.66
CA LEU A 236 4.22 8.35 6.35
C LEU A 236 5.35 9.35 6.27
N ALA A 237 5.47 10.08 5.16
CA ALA A 237 6.47 11.14 4.99
C ALA A 237 6.26 12.33 5.94
N GLU A 238 5.09 12.45 6.58
CA GLU A 238 4.89 13.43 7.66
C GLU A 238 5.57 13.01 8.97
N ASN A 239 5.82 11.72 9.16
CA ASN A 239 6.48 11.18 10.35
C ASN A 239 7.96 10.88 10.13
N TYR A 240 8.35 10.35 8.98
CA TYR A 240 9.69 9.87 8.68
C TYR A 240 10.42 10.82 7.72
N SER A 241 11.66 11.15 8.07
CA SER A 241 12.53 11.99 7.23
C SER A 241 12.89 11.32 5.90
N LYS A 242 12.82 9.98 5.86
CA LYS A 242 12.95 9.19 4.64
C LYS A 242 11.97 8.02 4.62
N VAL A 243 11.21 7.92 3.54
CA VAL A 243 10.35 6.78 3.22
C VAL A 243 10.90 6.12 1.96
N VAL A 244 11.31 4.87 2.07
CA VAL A 244 11.84 4.07 0.95
C VAL A 244 10.78 3.05 0.56
N LEU A 245 10.31 3.07 -0.69
CA LEU A 245 9.30 2.15 -1.20
C LEU A 245 9.93 1.27 -2.26
N VAL A 246 9.84 -0.04 -2.07
CA VAL A 246 10.32 -1.05 -3.01
C VAL A 246 9.16 -1.93 -3.48
N ASP A 247 9.00 -2.03 -4.80
CA ASP A 247 7.99 -2.87 -5.44
C ASP A 247 8.67 -4.08 -6.09
N LEU A 248 8.44 -5.25 -5.52
CA LEU A 248 9.15 -6.50 -5.91
C LEU A 248 8.82 -6.95 -7.34
N ARG A 249 7.73 -6.49 -7.91
CA ARG A 249 7.38 -6.76 -9.31
C ARG A 249 8.39 -6.14 -10.28
N TYR A 250 8.98 -5.01 -9.90
CA TYR A 250 9.91 -4.22 -10.74
C TYR A 250 11.34 -4.19 -10.19
N TYR A 251 11.53 -4.27 -8.87
CA TYR A 251 12.84 -4.28 -8.24
C TYR A 251 13.42 -5.70 -8.28
N LYS A 252 14.59 -5.86 -8.89
CA LYS A 252 15.21 -7.17 -9.12
C LYS A 252 16.57 -7.35 -8.41
N GLU A 253 16.89 -6.43 -7.51
CA GLU A 253 18.08 -6.51 -6.67
C GLU A 253 17.73 -7.00 -5.26
N SER A 254 18.74 -7.17 -4.40
CA SER A 254 18.55 -7.65 -3.03
C SER A 254 17.84 -6.65 -2.14
N VAL A 255 16.72 -7.03 -1.54
CA VAL A 255 16.02 -6.22 -0.53
C VAL A 255 16.84 -6.11 0.77
N SER A 256 17.62 -7.15 1.10
CA SER A 256 18.53 -7.11 2.26
C SER A 256 19.60 -6.04 2.11
N ASP A 257 20.07 -5.78 0.87
CA ASP A 257 21.02 -4.71 0.60
C ASP A 257 20.38 -3.33 0.77
N LEU A 258 19.08 -3.17 0.49
CA LEU A 258 18.35 -1.96 0.81
C LEU A 258 18.27 -1.74 2.33
N VAL A 259 17.98 -2.79 3.11
CA VAL A 259 17.98 -2.71 4.59
C VAL A 259 19.35 -2.27 5.09
N THR A 260 20.43 -2.84 4.57
CA THR A 260 21.79 -2.47 4.93
C THR A 260 22.11 -1.02 4.54
N THR A 261 21.74 -0.62 3.32
CA THR A 261 22.05 0.71 2.76
C THR A 261 21.31 1.83 3.47
N TYR A 262 20.02 1.64 3.72
CA TYR A 262 19.16 2.67 4.30
C TYR A 262 19.10 2.64 5.81
N ASN A 263 19.51 1.52 6.44
CA ASN A 263 19.45 1.29 7.89
C ASN A 263 18.12 1.78 8.50
N PRO A 264 16.97 1.26 8.04
CA PRO A 264 15.67 1.74 8.47
C PRO A 264 15.39 1.41 9.94
N GLU A 265 14.64 2.28 10.62
CA GLU A 265 14.13 2.03 11.98
C GLU A 265 13.06 0.94 11.98
N GLN A 266 12.33 0.82 10.86
CA GLN A 266 11.22 -0.11 10.67
C GLN A 266 11.21 -0.61 9.22
N VAL A 267 10.87 -1.89 9.04
CA VAL A 267 10.45 -2.44 7.75
C VAL A 267 8.95 -2.73 7.81
N VAL A 268 8.22 -2.30 6.81
CA VAL A 268 6.78 -2.59 6.68
C VAL A 268 6.55 -3.33 5.37
N VAL A 269 5.83 -4.46 5.45
CA VAL A 269 5.33 -5.18 4.27
C VAL A 269 3.85 -4.83 4.13
N LEU A 270 3.50 -4.04 3.10
CA LEU A 270 2.15 -3.54 2.88
C LEU A 270 1.59 -4.01 1.55
N TYR A 271 0.57 -4.84 1.60
CA TYR A 271 -0.10 -5.42 0.43
C TYR A 271 -1.63 -5.46 0.62
N GLY A 272 -2.37 -5.33 -0.49
CA GLY A 272 -3.72 -5.86 -0.55
C GLY A 272 -3.69 -7.39 -0.45
N ILE A 273 -4.65 -7.99 0.26
CA ILE A 273 -4.64 -9.44 0.47
C ILE A 273 -4.71 -10.21 -0.87
N ASP A 274 -5.50 -9.73 -1.82
CA ASP A 274 -5.61 -10.33 -3.15
C ASP A 274 -4.28 -10.27 -3.93
N ASN A 275 -3.56 -9.14 -3.82
CA ASN A 275 -2.26 -8.98 -4.43
C ASN A 275 -1.22 -9.88 -3.78
N LEU A 276 -1.20 -9.97 -2.45
CA LEU A 276 -0.31 -10.89 -1.73
C LEU A 276 -0.53 -12.35 -2.15
N ALA A 277 -1.80 -12.74 -2.35
CA ALA A 277 -2.16 -14.09 -2.76
C ALA A 277 -1.75 -14.43 -4.21
N THR A 278 -1.67 -13.42 -5.08
CA THR A 278 -1.37 -13.61 -6.52
C THR A 278 0.05 -13.28 -6.92
N ASP A 279 0.79 -12.53 -6.11
CA ASP A 279 2.15 -12.11 -6.43
C ASP A 279 3.09 -13.32 -6.51
N THR A 280 3.84 -13.42 -7.61
CA THR A 280 4.81 -14.49 -7.88
C THR A 280 6.25 -14.05 -7.64
N ASP A 281 6.50 -12.77 -7.42
CA ASP A 281 7.84 -12.19 -7.27
C ASP A 281 8.31 -12.18 -5.81
N ILE A 282 7.39 -12.17 -4.83
CA ILE A 282 7.72 -12.08 -3.39
C ILE A 282 8.71 -13.16 -2.96
N VAL A 283 8.40 -14.41 -3.25
CA VAL A 283 9.27 -15.55 -2.88
C VAL A 283 10.65 -15.40 -3.49
N LEU A 284 10.71 -15.10 -4.79
CA LEU A 284 11.99 -15.00 -5.50
C LEU A 284 12.81 -13.79 -5.01
N SER A 285 12.17 -12.66 -4.77
CA SER A 285 12.86 -11.42 -4.38
C SER A 285 13.31 -11.39 -2.94
N LEU A 286 12.60 -12.07 -2.02
CA LEU A 286 12.94 -12.08 -0.60
C LEU A 286 13.88 -13.24 -0.22
N ILE A 287 13.90 -14.35 -0.98
CA ILE A 287 14.78 -15.52 -0.69
C ILE A 287 16.19 -15.32 -1.27
N HIS A 288 16.41 -14.40 -2.21
CA HIS A 288 17.77 -14.05 -2.66
C HIS A 288 18.57 -13.39 -1.53
N ILE A 289 18.83 -14.16 -0.47
CA ILE A 289 19.93 -13.90 0.46
C ILE A 289 21.18 -14.05 -0.39
N SER A 290 21.96 -12.97 -0.52
CA SER A 290 23.24 -12.94 -1.20
C SER A 290 24.04 -14.21 -0.89
N GLU A 291 24.26 -15.09 -1.90
CA GLU A 291 25.34 -16.05 -1.77
C GLU A 291 26.62 -15.24 -1.48
N PRO A 292 27.38 -15.59 -0.43
CA PRO A 292 28.66 -14.93 -0.19
C PRO A 292 29.49 -15.07 -1.46
N THR A 293 29.81 -13.96 -2.09
CA THR A 293 30.74 -13.92 -3.23
C THR A 293 31.98 -14.72 -2.83
N ARG A 294 32.10 -15.94 -3.34
CA ARG A 294 33.35 -16.65 -3.32
C ARG A 294 34.31 -15.86 -4.21
N HIS A 295 35.08 -14.98 -3.59
CA HIS A 295 36.26 -14.46 -4.23
C HIS A 295 37.22 -15.64 -4.44
N ALA A 296 37.39 -16.06 -5.70
CA ALA A 296 38.46 -16.95 -6.14
C ALA A 296 39.76 -16.13 -6.30
#